data_4cc88695c5c0b10657e5968fd2590248
#
_entry.id   4cc88695c5c0b10657e5968fd2590248
#
_cell.length_a   1.000
_cell.length_b   1.000
_cell.length_c   1.000
_cell.angle_alpha   90.00
_cell.angle_beta   90.00
_cell.angle_gamma   90.00
#
_symmetry.space_group_name_H-M   'P 1'
#
loop_
_entity.id
_entity.type
_entity.pdbx_description
1 polymer ?
#
loop_
_entity_poly.entity_id
_entity_poly.type
_entity_poly.pdbx_seq_one_letter_code
_entity_poly.pdbx_strand_id
1 'polypeptide(L)'
;VGTLGIYFTQNGGSYQDGTARINSRMLTDIIMQQIHRDVRQEYEPNWKRRSMWDKSYVEARVPEVPTTLIELMSHQNLADMKYGLDPGFRFTVGRAIYKGLARFMAERKGRELVIQPLPVNNFSIKRTRKDHYQLSWAPTPDPLEPTAMPSKYIIMERTGDDLGFHKIGETKGTHFDINVTDDEIHSFQIIAANAGGTAFPSETLALREAPDGSKPILIVNGFTRISGPGNFSAGGEAGFDAEADFGVPYIKDISFTGYQTEFRRSAGESFGRSGQNYATTVIAGNTFDYPAVHGAAAAAMGKGFVSASASAVEKGDVKLSDYPVVDLILGKQRSTVVGTGKRGVEYRAFPEPLRKALRRYSDKGGDLIITGQYAASDVTGMRSQNGDRDFAEQVLGVSGAESDMTRRGTFRDNRGQSYDYSNTLNEKNYIVESPDVLTAAENAHTTTLATMADGTKTVGIINNRGKSKGQVALLTIPLESITDAKERARIFNTMFKAVTTNK
;
A
#
# COMPACT_ATOMS: atom_id res chain seq x y z
N VAL A 1 -25.29 7.27 2.73
CA VAL A 1 -26.21 7.82 3.75
C VAL A 1 -25.73 9.21 4.19
N GLY A 2 -24.44 9.41 4.39
CA GLY A 2 -23.86 10.69 4.82
C GLY A 2 -23.71 10.85 6.33
N THR A 3 -23.08 11.96 6.74
CA THR A 3 -22.62 12.21 8.10
C THR A 3 -23.64 12.98 8.92
N LEU A 4 -23.98 12.48 10.11
CA LEU A 4 -24.81 13.11 11.16
C LEU A 4 -23.91 13.46 12.35
N GLY A 5 -24.16 14.61 12.98
CA GLY A 5 -23.48 15.01 14.21
C GLY A 5 -24.46 15.17 15.37
N ILE A 6 -24.09 14.68 16.53
CA ILE A 6 -24.87 14.77 17.75
C ILE A 6 -24.04 15.48 18.83
N TYR A 7 -24.69 16.41 19.52
CA TYR A 7 -24.10 17.18 20.59
C TYR A 7 -25.15 17.39 21.70
N PHE A 8 -24.76 17.94 22.85
CA PHE A 8 -25.69 18.24 23.94
C PHE A 8 -25.36 19.58 24.56
N THR A 9 -26.31 20.54 24.50
CA THR A 9 -26.16 21.89 25.05
C THR A 9 -26.77 22.05 26.45
N GLN A 10 -27.58 21.10 26.89
CA GLN A 10 -28.32 21.20 28.16
C GLN A 10 -29.11 22.52 28.28
N ASN A 11 -29.78 22.92 27.18
CA ASN A 11 -30.55 24.18 27.13
C ASN A 11 -29.77 25.42 27.61
N GLY A 12 -28.47 25.54 27.22
CA GLY A 12 -27.63 26.66 27.61
C GLY A 12 -26.74 26.43 28.82
N GLY A 13 -26.60 25.19 29.30
CA GLY A 13 -25.73 24.84 30.43
C GLY A 13 -24.24 25.03 30.18
N SER A 14 -23.45 24.90 31.24
CA SER A 14 -21.98 24.96 31.20
C SER A 14 -21.36 23.68 31.75
N TYR A 15 -20.12 23.45 31.39
CA TYR A 15 -19.23 22.44 31.98
C TYR A 15 -18.75 22.92 33.35
N GLN A 16 -18.10 22.04 34.13
CA GLN A 16 -17.60 22.37 35.47
C GLN A 16 -16.58 23.52 35.46
N ASP A 17 -15.80 23.65 34.36
CA ASP A 17 -14.83 24.73 34.17
C ASP A 17 -15.44 26.08 33.74
N GLY A 18 -16.77 26.16 33.67
CA GLY A 18 -17.50 27.35 33.22
C GLY A 18 -17.61 27.48 31.69
N THR A 19 -17.00 26.61 30.91
CA THR A 19 -17.13 26.61 29.45
C THR A 19 -18.58 26.32 29.05
N ALA A 20 -19.19 27.18 28.23
CA ALA A 20 -20.55 26.98 27.77
C ALA A 20 -20.68 25.74 26.87
N ARG A 21 -21.70 24.91 27.12
CA ARG A 21 -21.95 23.65 26.37
C ARG A 21 -22.29 23.89 24.88
N ILE A 22 -22.64 25.11 24.48
CA ILE A 22 -22.81 25.49 23.08
C ILE A 22 -21.53 25.27 22.24
N ASN A 23 -20.35 25.24 22.87
CA ASN A 23 -19.11 24.89 22.21
C ASN A 23 -19.13 23.48 21.62
N SER A 24 -19.92 22.54 22.15
CA SER A 24 -20.14 21.22 21.55
C SER A 24 -20.82 21.32 20.17
N ARG A 25 -21.79 22.23 20.03
CA ARG A 25 -22.43 22.49 18.74
C ARG A 25 -21.46 23.07 17.75
N MET A 26 -20.61 24.04 18.15
CA MET A 26 -19.56 24.62 17.28
C MET A 26 -18.57 23.55 16.83
N LEU A 27 -18.07 22.72 17.75
CA LEU A 27 -17.15 21.62 17.46
C LEU A 27 -17.78 20.64 16.45
N THR A 28 -19.04 20.26 16.68
CA THR A 28 -19.78 19.35 15.79
C THR A 28 -19.90 19.92 14.38
N ASP A 29 -20.26 21.22 14.27
CA ASP A 29 -20.42 21.89 12.99
C ASP A 29 -19.09 21.93 12.20
N ILE A 30 -18.01 22.35 12.85
CA ILE A 30 -16.68 22.45 12.25
C ILE A 30 -16.19 21.07 11.75
N ILE A 31 -16.32 20.03 12.57
CA ILE A 31 -15.90 18.66 12.20
C ILE A 31 -16.75 18.14 11.02
N MET A 32 -18.07 18.29 11.10
CA MET A 32 -18.96 17.85 10.02
C MET A 32 -18.70 18.60 8.70
N GLN A 33 -18.42 19.90 8.74
CA GLN A 33 -18.05 20.68 7.56
C GLN A 33 -16.74 20.15 6.95
N GLN A 34 -15.75 19.87 7.80
CA GLN A 34 -14.46 19.36 7.37
C GLN A 34 -14.59 17.98 6.69
N ILE A 35 -15.30 17.04 7.34
CA ILE A 35 -15.56 15.70 6.76
C ILE A 35 -16.29 15.83 5.43
N HIS A 36 -17.35 16.65 5.39
CA HIS A 36 -18.16 16.83 4.19
C HIS A 36 -17.33 17.40 3.02
N ARG A 37 -16.47 18.39 3.28
CA ARG A 37 -15.60 18.99 2.27
C ARG A 37 -14.60 17.98 1.72
N ASP A 38 -13.87 17.28 2.62
CA ASP A 38 -12.79 16.39 2.23
C ASP A 38 -13.31 15.12 1.53
N VAL A 39 -14.37 14.52 2.05
CA VAL A 39 -14.98 13.33 1.42
C VAL A 39 -15.58 13.66 0.06
N ARG A 40 -16.25 14.80 -0.09
CA ARG A 40 -16.81 15.19 -1.40
C ARG A 40 -15.75 15.44 -2.45
N GLN A 41 -14.64 16.03 -2.06
CA GLN A 41 -13.57 16.30 -2.99
C GLN A 41 -12.84 15.03 -3.42
N GLU A 42 -12.51 14.18 -2.48
CA GLU A 42 -11.63 13.03 -2.72
C GLU A 42 -12.41 11.78 -3.18
N TYR A 43 -13.53 11.46 -2.55
CA TYR A 43 -14.19 10.16 -2.71
C TYR A 43 -15.56 10.21 -3.36
N GLU A 44 -16.51 10.99 -2.80
CA GLU A 44 -17.92 10.95 -3.21
C GLU A 44 -18.51 12.36 -3.30
N PRO A 45 -18.61 12.95 -4.50
CA PRO A 45 -19.11 14.30 -4.69
C PRO A 45 -20.54 14.53 -4.16
N ASN A 46 -21.33 13.46 -4.05
CA ASN A 46 -22.70 13.51 -3.55
C ASN A 46 -22.80 13.18 -2.04
N TRP A 47 -21.67 13.10 -1.33
CA TRP A 47 -21.67 12.86 0.12
C TRP A 47 -22.54 13.89 0.85
N LYS A 48 -23.45 13.40 1.70
CA LYS A 48 -24.44 14.27 2.37
C LYS A 48 -23.94 14.68 3.75
N ARG A 49 -24.03 15.97 4.03
CA ARG A 49 -24.01 16.49 5.39
C ARG A 49 -25.43 16.47 5.90
N ARG A 50 -25.73 15.58 6.86
CA ARG A 50 -27.04 15.47 7.50
C ARG A 50 -27.22 16.55 8.56
N SER A 51 -28.38 16.55 9.23
CA SER A 51 -28.68 17.47 10.32
C SER A 51 -27.77 17.26 11.52
N MET A 52 -27.65 18.29 12.34
CA MET A 52 -27.07 18.18 13.68
C MET A 52 -28.20 18.05 14.71
N TRP A 53 -28.01 17.18 15.70
CA TRP A 53 -29.02 16.91 16.73
C TRP A 53 -28.52 17.33 18.13
N ASP A 54 -29.29 18.18 18.82
CA ASP A 54 -29.09 18.43 20.22
C ASP A 54 -29.87 17.35 21.03
N LYS A 55 -29.14 16.32 21.47
CA LYS A 55 -29.72 15.13 22.10
C LYS A 55 -28.88 14.66 23.29
N SER A 56 -29.56 14.21 24.35
CA SER A 56 -28.95 13.74 25.59
C SER A 56 -28.49 12.28 25.49
N TYR A 57 -27.65 11.97 24.49
CA TYR A 57 -26.92 10.69 24.47
C TYR A 57 -25.82 10.70 25.53
N VAL A 58 -25.50 9.52 26.04
CA VAL A 58 -24.50 9.40 27.14
C VAL A 58 -23.16 9.96 26.70
N GLU A 59 -22.72 9.64 25.46
CA GLU A 59 -21.47 10.06 24.86
C GLU A 59 -21.38 11.59 24.65
N ALA A 60 -22.50 12.26 24.46
CA ALA A 60 -22.57 13.71 24.29
C ALA A 60 -22.78 14.45 25.65
N ARG A 61 -23.39 13.81 26.62
CA ARG A 61 -23.80 14.43 27.88
C ARG A 61 -22.76 14.31 29.00
N VAL A 62 -22.18 13.11 29.16
CA VAL A 62 -21.31 12.78 30.30
C VAL A 62 -19.94 13.46 30.26
N PRO A 63 -19.27 13.63 29.10
CA PRO A 63 -17.97 14.31 29.08
C PRO A 63 -18.06 15.75 29.58
N GLU A 64 -17.07 16.16 30.39
CA GLU A 64 -16.94 17.51 30.95
C GLU A 64 -16.07 18.45 30.06
N VAL A 65 -16.11 18.23 28.77
CA VAL A 65 -15.46 19.05 27.74
C VAL A 65 -16.36 19.12 26.50
N PRO A 66 -16.18 20.10 25.60
CA PRO A 66 -16.89 20.15 24.32
C PRO A 66 -16.73 18.82 23.56
N THR A 67 -17.86 18.19 23.25
CA THR A 67 -17.93 16.83 22.73
C THR A 67 -18.89 16.75 21.56
N THR A 68 -18.57 15.88 20.62
CA THR A 68 -19.42 15.51 19.48
C THR A 68 -19.45 14.00 19.29
N LEU A 69 -20.62 13.48 18.96
CA LEU A 69 -20.79 12.10 18.46
C LEU A 69 -21.04 12.18 16.95
N ILE A 70 -20.21 11.53 16.17
CA ILE A 70 -20.31 11.52 14.70
C ILE A 70 -20.79 10.15 14.23
N GLU A 71 -21.96 10.12 13.62
CA GLU A 71 -22.44 8.97 12.84
C GLU A 71 -22.05 9.18 11.39
N LEU A 72 -20.93 8.57 10.99
CA LEU A 72 -20.29 8.84 9.71
C LEU A 72 -21.11 8.28 8.54
N MET A 73 -21.61 7.04 8.68
CA MET A 73 -22.28 6.27 7.64
C MET A 73 -23.10 5.13 8.26
N SER A 74 -23.76 4.32 7.42
CA SER A 74 -24.52 3.14 7.87
C SER A 74 -23.81 1.84 7.50
N HIS A 75 -23.52 1.00 8.48
CA HIS A 75 -22.96 -0.34 8.27
C HIS A 75 -23.94 -1.30 7.55
N GLN A 76 -25.22 -0.95 7.46
CA GLN A 76 -26.25 -1.71 6.73
C GLN A 76 -26.40 -1.25 5.26
N ASN A 77 -25.63 -0.27 4.83
CA ASN A 77 -25.66 0.26 3.47
C ASN A 77 -24.40 -0.16 2.70
N LEU A 78 -24.53 -1.00 1.68
CA LEU A 78 -23.41 -1.51 0.90
C LEU A 78 -22.57 -0.39 0.28
N ALA A 79 -23.20 0.68 -0.23
CA ALA A 79 -22.47 1.80 -0.81
C ALA A 79 -21.64 2.54 0.24
N ASP A 80 -22.15 2.71 1.46
CA ASP A 80 -21.40 3.27 2.57
C ASP A 80 -20.25 2.33 3.00
N MET A 81 -20.50 1.01 3.04
CA MET A 81 -19.50 0.03 3.47
C MET A 81 -18.35 -0.15 2.49
N LYS A 82 -18.54 0.13 1.19
CA LYS A 82 -17.42 0.21 0.24
C LYS A 82 -16.38 1.24 0.68
N TYR A 83 -16.83 2.39 1.21
CA TYR A 83 -15.96 3.39 1.80
C TYR A 83 -15.49 2.99 3.21
N GLY A 84 -16.42 2.49 4.06
CA GLY A 84 -16.12 2.13 5.44
C GLY A 84 -15.04 1.05 5.60
N LEU A 85 -14.92 0.17 4.62
CA LEU A 85 -13.88 -0.87 4.59
C LEU A 85 -12.59 -0.42 3.88
N ASP A 86 -12.60 0.74 3.22
CA ASP A 86 -11.41 1.28 2.56
C ASP A 86 -10.50 1.99 3.56
N PRO A 87 -9.24 1.54 3.77
CA PRO A 87 -8.33 2.17 4.72
C PRO A 87 -7.96 3.60 4.34
N GLY A 88 -7.89 3.92 3.05
CA GLY A 88 -7.59 5.27 2.56
C GLY A 88 -8.72 6.24 2.90
N PHE A 89 -9.97 5.81 2.75
CA PHE A 89 -11.13 6.58 3.18
C PHE A 89 -11.11 6.83 4.69
N ARG A 90 -10.86 5.78 5.50
CA ARG A 90 -10.75 5.91 6.96
C ARG A 90 -9.66 6.90 7.38
N PHE A 91 -8.51 6.86 6.70
CA PHE A 91 -7.44 7.85 6.91
C PHE A 91 -7.90 9.27 6.59
N THR A 92 -8.56 9.48 5.45
CA THR A 92 -9.07 10.80 5.05
C THR A 92 -10.08 11.35 6.04
N VAL A 93 -11.01 10.52 6.52
CA VAL A 93 -11.99 10.94 7.55
C VAL A 93 -11.29 11.22 8.88
N GLY A 94 -10.38 10.37 9.33
CA GLY A 94 -9.60 10.60 10.54
C GLY A 94 -8.82 11.92 10.47
N ARG A 95 -8.19 12.21 9.32
CA ARG A 95 -7.52 13.49 9.08
C ARG A 95 -8.50 14.67 9.03
N ALA A 96 -9.69 14.50 8.48
CA ALA A 96 -10.72 15.54 8.48
C ALA A 96 -11.20 15.86 9.91
N ILE A 97 -11.41 14.85 10.75
CA ILE A 97 -11.72 15.03 12.18
C ILE A 97 -10.60 15.77 12.88
N TYR A 98 -9.35 15.35 12.69
CA TYR A 98 -8.17 16.03 13.25
C TYR A 98 -8.13 17.51 12.82
N LYS A 99 -8.30 17.82 11.53
CA LYS A 99 -8.31 19.20 11.01
C LYS A 99 -9.45 20.01 11.63
N GLY A 100 -10.65 19.44 11.75
CA GLY A 100 -11.80 20.09 12.40
C GLY A 100 -11.53 20.41 13.86
N LEU A 101 -10.95 19.47 14.59
CA LEU A 101 -10.57 19.67 16.00
C LEU A 101 -9.47 20.73 16.14
N ALA A 102 -8.44 20.69 15.29
CA ALA A 102 -7.36 21.69 15.30
C ALA A 102 -7.88 23.12 15.01
N ARG A 103 -8.83 23.26 14.05
CA ARG A 103 -9.52 24.55 13.78
C ARG A 103 -10.27 25.05 15.00
N PHE A 104 -11.11 24.22 15.59
CA PHE A 104 -11.86 24.56 16.79
C PHE A 104 -10.94 25.02 17.94
N MET A 105 -9.83 24.33 18.15
CA MET A 105 -8.86 24.69 19.18
C MET A 105 -8.10 25.97 18.87
N ALA A 106 -7.74 26.19 17.60
CA ALA A 106 -7.07 27.41 17.15
C ALA A 106 -7.97 28.64 17.35
N GLU A 107 -9.23 28.56 16.92
CA GLU A 107 -10.24 29.64 17.11
C GLU A 107 -10.43 29.98 18.60
N ARG A 108 -10.61 28.95 19.44
CA ARG A 108 -10.81 29.18 20.89
C ARG A 108 -9.60 29.79 21.59
N LYS A 109 -8.40 29.50 21.13
CA LYS A 109 -7.14 29.98 21.73
C LYS A 109 -6.57 31.23 21.05
N GLY A 110 -7.22 31.73 20.00
CA GLY A 110 -6.72 32.84 19.20
C GLY A 110 -5.34 32.56 18.61
N ARG A 111 -5.09 31.31 18.16
CA ARG A 111 -3.80 30.88 17.61
C ARG A 111 -3.91 30.65 16.11
N GLU A 112 -2.81 30.86 15.42
CA GLU A 112 -2.70 30.47 14.02
C GLU A 112 -2.83 28.95 13.86
N LEU A 113 -3.59 28.54 12.85
CA LEU A 113 -3.77 27.13 12.50
C LEU A 113 -2.62 26.66 11.63
N VAL A 114 -1.91 25.64 12.09
CA VAL A 114 -0.94 24.89 11.29
C VAL A 114 -1.31 23.41 11.36
N ILE A 115 -1.53 22.80 10.20
CA ILE A 115 -1.85 21.37 10.09
C ILE A 115 -0.57 20.57 9.85
N GLN A 116 -0.44 19.42 10.51
CA GLN A 116 0.71 18.51 10.29
C GLN A 116 0.82 18.08 8.82
N PRO A 117 2.05 17.85 8.31
CA PRO A 117 2.27 17.42 6.93
C PRO A 117 1.65 16.06 6.60
N LEU A 118 1.58 15.74 5.32
CA LEU A 118 1.42 14.38 4.82
C LEU A 118 2.78 13.66 4.78
N PRO A 119 2.80 12.31 4.75
CA PRO A 119 4.02 11.54 4.50
C PRO A 119 4.68 11.99 3.19
N VAL A 120 6.01 11.92 3.14
CA VAL A 120 6.77 12.22 1.92
C VAL A 120 6.47 11.21 0.82
N ASN A 121 6.75 11.60 -0.43
CA ASN A 121 6.67 10.72 -1.61
C ASN A 121 8.01 10.69 -2.36
N ASN A 122 8.10 9.93 -3.44
CA ASN A 122 9.28 9.78 -4.30
C ASN A 122 10.55 9.44 -3.49
N PHE A 123 10.38 8.64 -2.44
CA PHE A 123 11.52 8.25 -1.62
C PHE A 123 12.43 7.30 -2.40
N SER A 124 13.73 7.54 -2.35
CA SER A 124 14.73 6.72 -3.04
C SER A 124 16.08 6.74 -2.31
N ILE A 125 16.82 5.65 -2.46
CA ILE A 125 18.19 5.48 -1.95
C ILE A 125 19.10 5.27 -3.15
N LYS A 126 20.15 6.09 -3.26
CA LYS A 126 21.14 5.98 -4.31
C LYS A 126 22.54 5.81 -3.72
N ARG A 127 23.27 4.81 -4.18
CA ARG A 127 24.71 4.68 -3.89
C ARG A 127 25.46 5.74 -4.71
N THR A 128 26.14 6.66 -4.05
CA THR A 128 26.94 7.71 -4.69
C THR A 128 28.37 7.25 -4.96
N ARG A 129 28.94 6.50 -4.03
CA ARG A 129 30.21 5.78 -4.13
C ARG A 129 30.20 4.65 -3.10
N LYS A 130 31.28 3.83 -3.05
CA LYS A 130 31.41 2.78 -2.04
C LYS A 130 31.16 3.36 -0.63
N ASP A 131 30.38 2.66 0.19
CA ASP A 131 30.03 2.99 1.56
C ASP A 131 29.26 4.33 1.73
N HIS A 132 28.89 5.03 0.65
CA HIS A 132 28.20 6.31 0.72
C HIS A 132 26.90 6.29 -0.07
N TYR A 133 25.82 6.72 0.58
CA TYR A 133 24.47 6.71 0.03
C TYR A 133 23.78 8.04 0.25
N GLN A 134 22.87 8.37 -0.64
CA GLN A 134 21.99 9.51 -0.52
C GLN A 134 20.54 9.04 -0.47
N LEU A 135 19.86 9.42 0.59
CA LEU A 135 18.41 9.35 0.72
C LEU A 135 17.81 10.61 0.08
N SER A 136 16.79 10.46 -0.77
CA SER A 136 16.14 11.60 -1.42
C SER A 136 14.62 11.38 -1.44
N TRP A 137 13.85 12.46 -1.30
CA TRP A 137 12.39 12.42 -1.26
C TRP A 137 11.77 13.72 -1.73
N ALA A 138 10.44 13.76 -1.86
CA ALA A 138 9.70 14.98 -2.13
C ALA A 138 8.61 15.20 -1.05
N PRO A 139 8.29 16.44 -0.69
CA PRO A 139 7.11 16.73 0.12
C PRO A 139 5.84 16.35 -0.63
N THR A 140 4.82 15.88 0.10
CA THR A 140 3.49 15.66 -0.45
C THR A 140 2.62 16.87 -0.16
N PRO A 141 2.23 17.65 -1.19
CA PRO A 141 1.31 18.77 -0.99
C PRO A 141 -0.07 18.27 -0.53
N ASP A 142 -0.67 18.96 0.43
CA ASP A 142 -2.08 18.78 0.76
C ASP A 142 -2.89 19.90 0.09
N PRO A 143 -3.62 19.64 -1.00
CA PRO A 143 -4.36 20.69 -1.71
C PRO A 143 -5.53 21.24 -0.89
N LEU A 144 -5.93 20.55 0.17
CA LEU A 144 -6.99 20.95 1.08
C LEU A 144 -6.47 21.78 2.27
N GLU A 145 -5.14 21.76 2.52
CA GLU A 145 -4.49 22.39 3.68
C GLU A 145 -3.13 23.01 3.30
N PRO A 146 -3.09 24.25 2.80
CA PRO A 146 -1.83 24.90 2.43
C PRO A 146 -0.82 25.03 3.57
N THR A 147 -1.28 25.07 4.83
CA THR A 147 -0.41 25.13 6.02
C THR A 147 0.31 23.82 6.33
N ALA A 148 -0.07 22.73 5.68
CA ALA A 148 0.51 21.40 5.91
C ALA A 148 1.88 21.15 5.23
N MET A 149 2.54 22.21 4.75
CA MET A 149 3.88 22.07 4.17
C MET A 149 4.93 21.76 5.24
N PRO A 150 5.83 20.79 4.99
CA PRO A 150 6.91 20.48 5.90
C PRO A 150 7.90 21.64 6.03
N SER A 151 8.43 21.87 7.23
CA SER A 151 9.55 22.78 7.49
C SER A 151 10.86 22.03 7.77
N LYS A 152 10.78 20.74 8.08
CA LYS A 152 11.92 19.84 8.30
C LYS A 152 11.51 18.38 8.12
N TYR A 153 12.52 17.52 8.06
CA TYR A 153 12.39 16.07 7.96
C TYR A 153 13.25 15.37 9.00
N ILE A 154 12.74 14.31 9.58
CA ILE A 154 13.43 13.46 10.55
C ILE A 154 13.74 12.15 9.83
N ILE A 155 15.00 11.73 9.91
CA ILE A 155 15.48 10.52 9.29
C ILE A 155 15.55 9.43 10.37
N MET A 156 14.87 8.33 10.10
CA MET A 156 14.78 7.18 10.97
C MET A 156 15.49 5.98 10.33
N GLU A 157 16.19 5.20 11.13
CA GLU A 157 16.92 4.00 10.71
C GLU A 157 16.56 2.81 11.59
N ARG A 158 16.57 1.63 10.99
CA ARG A 158 16.54 0.33 11.65
C ARG A 158 17.56 -0.56 10.99
N THR A 159 18.44 -1.21 11.77
CA THR A 159 19.54 -2.03 11.28
C THR A 159 19.32 -3.49 11.65
N GLY A 160 19.57 -4.41 10.73
CA GLY A 160 19.50 -5.85 10.94
C GLY A 160 18.16 -6.31 11.53
N ASP A 161 18.20 -6.99 12.66
CA ASP A 161 17.04 -7.57 13.35
C ASP A 161 16.41 -6.62 14.39
N ASP A 162 16.78 -5.34 14.42
CA ASP A 162 16.17 -4.37 15.33
C ASP A 162 14.64 -4.32 15.14
N LEU A 163 13.90 -4.25 16.25
CA LEU A 163 12.44 -4.23 16.22
C LEU A 163 11.86 -2.86 15.91
N GLY A 164 12.63 -1.78 16.08
CA GLY A 164 12.13 -0.41 15.96
C GLY A 164 13.11 0.51 15.25
N PHE A 165 12.56 1.62 14.76
CA PHE A 165 13.34 2.68 14.14
C PHE A 165 13.84 3.66 15.19
N HIS A 166 15.06 4.13 15.04
CA HIS A 166 15.66 5.20 15.83
C HIS A 166 16.03 6.39 14.94
N LYS A 167 16.02 7.58 15.52
CA LYS A 167 16.37 8.80 14.80
C LYS A 167 17.89 8.88 14.60
N ILE A 168 18.32 9.07 13.33
CA ILE A 168 19.73 9.29 12.99
C ILE A 168 20.05 10.73 12.57
N GLY A 169 19.03 11.54 12.22
CA GLY A 169 19.27 12.92 11.84
C GLY A 169 18.02 13.72 11.56
N GLU A 170 18.22 15.00 11.25
CA GLU A 170 17.19 15.93 10.74
C GLU A 170 17.79 16.80 9.64
N THR A 171 16.94 17.21 8.69
CA THR A 171 17.31 18.17 7.65
C THR A 171 16.11 19.06 7.26
N LYS A 172 16.40 20.23 6.73
CA LYS A 172 15.39 21.09 6.06
C LYS A 172 15.35 20.83 4.56
N GLY A 173 16.37 20.16 4.01
CA GLY A 173 16.44 19.77 2.61
C GLY A 173 15.64 18.49 2.34
N THR A 174 15.54 18.11 1.08
CA THR A 174 14.85 16.90 0.61
C THR A 174 15.81 15.76 0.30
N HIS A 175 16.98 15.78 0.91
CA HIS A 175 17.98 14.70 0.86
C HIS A 175 18.76 14.64 2.16
N PHE A 176 19.39 13.48 2.38
CA PHE A 176 20.26 13.23 3.51
C PHE A 176 21.32 12.20 3.13
N ASP A 177 22.59 12.51 3.38
CA ASP A 177 23.71 11.62 3.07
C ASP A 177 24.04 10.75 4.27
N ILE A 178 24.30 9.46 4.02
CA ILE A 178 24.64 8.47 5.03
C ILE A 178 25.85 7.64 4.61
N ASN A 179 26.53 7.06 5.58
CA ASN A 179 27.62 6.11 5.37
C ASN A 179 27.22 4.76 5.97
N VAL A 180 27.36 3.68 5.17
CA VAL A 180 27.13 2.31 5.59
C VAL A 180 28.38 1.50 5.23
N THR A 181 29.07 0.99 6.23
CA THR A 181 30.38 0.34 6.09
C THR A 181 30.35 -1.16 6.40
N ASP A 182 29.24 -1.65 6.94
CA ASP A 182 28.99 -3.06 7.21
C ASP A 182 28.17 -3.70 6.08
N ASP A 183 27.86 -4.98 6.24
CA ASP A 183 27.08 -5.75 5.28
C ASP A 183 25.68 -6.14 5.80
N GLU A 184 25.19 -5.38 6.79
CA GLU A 184 23.85 -5.53 7.32
C GLU A 184 22.79 -4.83 6.42
N ILE A 185 21.53 -5.15 6.64
CA ILE A 185 20.43 -4.47 5.97
C ILE A 185 20.02 -3.28 6.82
N HIS A 186 20.16 -2.09 6.24
CA HIS A 186 19.71 -0.83 6.82
C HIS A 186 18.39 -0.41 6.20
N SER A 187 17.39 -0.18 7.04
CA SER A 187 16.04 0.26 6.63
C SER A 187 15.81 1.68 7.10
N PHE A 188 15.19 2.51 6.25
CA PHE A 188 15.00 3.94 6.49
C PHE A 188 13.56 4.36 6.31
N GLN A 189 13.13 5.33 7.12
CA GLN A 189 11.87 6.06 6.98
C GLN A 189 12.12 7.56 7.11
N ILE A 190 11.32 8.35 6.41
CA ILE A 190 11.37 9.81 6.48
C ILE A 190 10.07 10.31 7.09
N ILE A 191 10.17 11.14 8.12
CA ILE A 191 9.04 11.77 8.80
C ILE A 191 9.07 13.27 8.53
N ALA A 192 8.10 13.77 7.78
CA ALA A 192 7.92 15.19 7.56
C ALA A 192 7.36 15.87 8.82
N ALA A 193 7.82 17.08 9.14
CA ALA A 193 7.39 17.82 10.32
C ALA A 193 7.24 19.32 10.05
N ASN A 194 6.33 19.97 10.76
CA ASN A 194 6.17 21.42 10.85
C ASN A 194 5.70 21.82 12.26
N ALA A 195 5.30 23.08 12.45
CA ALA A 195 4.79 23.56 13.73
C ALA A 195 3.47 22.88 14.17
N GLY A 196 2.71 22.30 13.25
CA GLY A 196 1.47 21.57 13.52
C GLY A 196 1.68 20.13 13.98
N GLY A 197 2.90 19.59 13.83
CA GLY A 197 3.24 18.23 14.25
C GLY A 197 4.04 17.46 13.21
N THR A 198 4.07 16.12 13.39
CA THR A 198 4.76 15.18 12.50
C THR A 198 3.75 14.38 11.66
N ALA A 199 4.11 14.12 10.42
CA ALA A 199 3.41 13.17 9.56
C ALA A 199 3.55 11.72 10.07
N PHE A 200 2.75 10.80 9.55
CA PHE A 200 3.12 9.39 9.58
C PHE A 200 4.43 9.18 8.80
N PRO A 201 5.22 8.14 9.13
CA PRO A 201 6.41 7.79 8.37
C PRO A 201 6.11 7.54 6.88
N SER A 202 7.12 7.73 6.04
CA SER A 202 7.11 7.24 4.66
C SER A 202 7.01 5.71 4.61
N GLU A 203 6.89 5.16 3.39
CA GLU A 203 7.26 3.78 3.17
C GLU A 203 8.68 3.50 3.67
N THR A 204 8.95 2.23 4.01
CA THR A 204 10.28 1.80 4.42
C THR A 204 11.09 1.38 3.21
N LEU A 205 12.20 2.07 2.95
CA LEU A 205 13.19 1.63 1.98
C LEU A 205 14.41 1.07 2.70
N ALA A 206 15.15 0.21 2.02
CA ALA A 206 16.32 -0.44 2.60
C ALA A 206 17.50 -0.48 1.62
N LEU A 207 18.68 -0.67 2.16
CA LEU A 207 19.92 -0.90 1.42
C LEU A 207 20.80 -1.93 2.10
N ARG A 208 21.74 -2.47 1.35
CA ARG A 208 22.87 -3.26 1.84
C ARG A 208 24.08 -3.02 0.93
N GLU A 209 25.24 -2.74 1.50
CA GLU A 209 26.48 -2.70 0.72
C GLU A 209 26.90 -4.12 0.29
N ALA A 210 27.39 -4.29 -0.92
CA ALA A 210 27.90 -5.58 -1.39
C ALA A 210 29.29 -5.82 -0.79
N PRO A 211 29.57 -7.00 -0.18
CA PRO A 211 30.88 -7.29 0.37
C PRO A 211 32.04 -7.17 -0.64
N ASP A 212 31.76 -7.48 -1.91
CA ASP A 212 32.70 -7.40 -3.03
C ASP A 212 32.74 -6.01 -3.70
N GLY A 213 31.95 -5.05 -3.20
CA GLY A 213 31.82 -3.71 -3.76
C GLY A 213 31.13 -3.64 -5.13
N SER A 214 30.50 -4.73 -5.60
CA SER A 214 29.81 -4.79 -6.87
C SER A 214 28.66 -3.79 -6.96
N LYS A 215 28.17 -3.49 -8.18
CA LYS A 215 27.00 -2.63 -8.36
C LYS A 215 25.77 -3.26 -7.71
N PRO A 216 25.00 -2.47 -6.94
CA PRO A 216 23.81 -2.97 -6.27
C PRO A 216 22.69 -3.31 -7.26
N ILE A 217 21.80 -4.22 -6.86
CA ILE A 217 20.50 -4.43 -7.47
C ILE A 217 19.60 -3.25 -7.05
N LEU A 218 18.69 -2.80 -7.92
CA LEU A 218 17.64 -1.87 -7.53
C LEU A 218 16.38 -2.64 -7.19
N ILE A 219 15.88 -2.48 -5.97
CA ILE A 219 14.57 -2.96 -5.54
C ILE A 219 13.58 -1.81 -5.62
N VAL A 220 12.55 -1.93 -6.45
CA VAL A 220 11.51 -0.92 -6.62
C VAL A 220 10.25 -1.34 -5.86
N ASN A 221 9.86 -0.54 -4.85
CA ASN A 221 8.61 -0.77 -4.14
C ASN A 221 7.43 -0.20 -4.95
N GLY A 222 6.70 -1.07 -5.65
CA GLY A 222 5.49 -0.77 -6.41
C GLY A 222 4.21 -1.18 -5.69
N PHE A 223 4.31 -1.83 -4.52
CA PHE A 223 3.15 -2.26 -3.76
C PHE A 223 2.70 -1.17 -2.80
N THR A 224 1.81 -0.30 -3.26
CA THR A 224 1.25 0.83 -2.50
C THR A 224 -0.22 0.64 -2.13
N ARG A 225 -0.86 -0.43 -2.64
CA ARG A 225 -2.28 -0.69 -2.45
C ARG A 225 -2.63 -0.87 -0.98
N ILE A 226 -3.63 -0.11 -0.55
CA ILE A 226 -4.46 -0.33 0.62
C ILE A 226 -5.91 -0.25 0.18
N SER A 227 -6.73 -1.24 0.51
CA SER A 227 -8.11 -1.29 0.03
C SER A 227 -8.97 -2.20 0.88
N GLY A 228 -10.27 -1.95 0.90
CA GLY A 228 -11.24 -2.94 1.34
C GLY A 228 -11.24 -4.18 0.44
N PRO A 229 -12.06 -5.18 0.76
CA PRO A 229 -12.21 -6.40 -0.05
C PRO A 229 -12.80 -6.09 -1.42
N GLY A 230 -12.59 -6.99 -2.35
CA GLY A 230 -13.24 -6.97 -3.65
C GLY A 230 -14.76 -6.86 -3.51
N ASN A 231 -15.41 -6.16 -4.42
CA ASN A 231 -16.86 -6.04 -4.42
C ASN A 231 -17.43 -6.32 -5.81
N PHE A 232 -18.66 -6.80 -5.85
CA PHE A 232 -19.38 -7.13 -7.07
C PHE A 232 -20.79 -6.54 -7.06
N SER A 233 -21.35 -6.40 -8.25
CA SER A 233 -22.76 -6.09 -8.47
C SER A 233 -23.14 -6.72 -9.80
N ALA A 234 -23.75 -7.88 -9.76
CA ALA A 234 -24.14 -8.66 -10.94
C ALA A 234 -25.31 -9.58 -10.62
N GLY A 235 -26.15 -9.91 -11.63
CA GLY A 235 -27.24 -10.86 -11.49
C GLY A 235 -28.33 -10.47 -10.47
N GLY A 236 -28.49 -9.17 -10.16
CA GLY A 236 -29.42 -8.69 -9.15
C GLY A 236 -28.88 -8.76 -7.73
N GLU A 237 -27.65 -9.23 -7.54
CA GLU A 237 -26.95 -9.31 -6.25
C GLU A 237 -25.78 -8.34 -6.22
N ALA A 238 -25.44 -7.87 -5.00
CA ALA A 238 -24.26 -7.06 -4.77
C ALA A 238 -23.69 -7.31 -3.38
N GLY A 239 -22.37 -7.29 -3.27
CA GLY A 239 -21.70 -7.60 -2.02
C GLY A 239 -20.19 -7.47 -2.09
N PHE A 240 -19.52 -8.08 -1.12
CA PHE A 240 -18.06 -8.19 -1.06
C PHE A 240 -17.63 -9.63 -1.37
N ASP A 241 -16.59 -9.74 -2.20
CA ASP A 241 -15.97 -11.02 -2.56
C ASP A 241 -14.55 -11.10 -1.98
N ALA A 242 -14.49 -11.40 -0.69
CA ALA A 242 -13.23 -11.58 0.00
C ALA A 242 -12.47 -12.84 -0.42
N GLU A 243 -13.13 -13.78 -1.10
CA GLU A 243 -12.48 -14.99 -1.59
C GLU A 243 -11.66 -14.73 -2.84
N ALA A 244 -12.14 -13.84 -3.70
CA ALA A 244 -11.38 -13.41 -4.86
C ALA A 244 -10.35 -12.31 -4.52
N ASP A 245 -10.68 -11.42 -3.59
CA ASP A 245 -9.81 -10.33 -3.17
C ASP A 245 -10.15 -9.89 -1.74
N PHE A 246 -9.39 -10.35 -0.78
CA PHE A 246 -9.55 -9.99 0.63
C PHE A 246 -9.34 -8.49 0.89
N GLY A 247 -8.76 -7.77 -0.06
CA GLY A 247 -8.26 -6.43 0.11
C GLY A 247 -6.88 -6.39 0.72
N VAL A 248 -6.44 -5.20 1.06
CA VAL A 248 -5.14 -4.94 1.69
C VAL A 248 -5.36 -3.95 2.82
N PRO A 249 -5.57 -4.42 4.05
CA PRO A 249 -5.67 -3.56 5.22
C PRO A 249 -4.41 -2.70 5.36
N TYR A 250 -4.58 -1.47 5.81
CA TYR A 250 -3.45 -0.60 6.05
C TYR A 250 -2.64 -1.10 7.24
N ILE A 251 -1.37 -1.38 7.02
CA ILE A 251 -0.47 -1.95 8.03
C ILE A 251 -1.05 -3.26 8.57
N LYS A 252 -0.68 -3.64 9.79
CA LYS A 252 -1.34 -4.71 10.55
C LYS A 252 -2.57 -4.13 11.18
N ASP A 253 -3.72 -4.68 10.84
CA ASP A 253 -5.01 -4.25 11.39
C ASP A 253 -5.51 -5.27 12.39
N ILE A 254 -6.08 -4.80 13.49
CA ILE A 254 -6.74 -5.66 14.45
C ILE A 254 -8.15 -5.89 13.92
N SER A 255 -8.43 -7.11 13.60
CA SER A 255 -9.76 -7.52 13.24
C SER A 255 -10.65 -7.66 14.47
N PHE A 256 -11.12 -6.75 15.00
CA PHE A 256 -12.05 -6.59 16.04
C PHE A 256 -13.28 -7.32 15.73
N THR A 257 -14.33 -6.87 15.80
CA THR A 257 -15.61 -7.51 15.84
C THR A 257 -16.14 -7.94 14.50
N GLY A 258 -15.42 -7.86 13.46
CA GLY A 258 -16.01 -8.35 12.29
C GLY A 258 -15.48 -7.83 11.02
N TYR A 259 -15.00 -8.75 10.31
CA TYR A 259 -14.82 -8.66 8.91
C TYR A 259 -16.10 -9.19 8.26
N GLN A 260 -17.03 -8.30 8.00
CA GLN A 260 -18.33 -8.68 7.46
C GLN A 260 -18.25 -8.71 5.94
N THR A 261 -18.19 -9.90 5.35
CA THR A 261 -18.11 -10.10 3.90
C THR A 261 -19.46 -10.36 3.25
N GLU A 262 -20.46 -10.77 4.03
CA GLU A 262 -21.79 -11.10 3.57
C GLU A 262 -22.83 -10.46 4.48
N PHE A 263 -23.95 -10.04 3.93
CA PHE A 263 -25.10 -9.48 4.64
C PHE A 263 -26.29 -10.44 4.58
N ARG A 264 -26.09 -11.67 5.05
CA ARG A 264 -27.14 -12.67 5.11
C ARG A 264 -27.23 -13.31 6.48
N ARG A 265 -28.40 -13.79 6.81
CA ARG A 265 -28.60 -14.68 7.95
C ARG A 265 -28.57 -16.10 7.47
N SER A 266 -27.70 -16.93 8.02
CA SER A 266 -27.74 -18.37 7.84
C SER A 266 -27.83 -19.08 9.17
N ALA A 267 -28.57 -20.22 9.19
CA ALA A 267 -28.68 -21.01 10.37
C ALA A 267 -27.33 -21.59 10.77
N GLY A 268 -26.95 -21.41 12.03
CA GLY A 268 -25.68 -21.91 12.58
C GLY A 268 -24.45 -21.06 12.25
N GLU A 269 -24.58 -19.99 11.48
CA GLU A 269 -23.51 -19.06 11.18
C GLU A 269 -23.88 -17.66 11.72
N SER A 270 -22.86 -16.90 12.06
CA SER A 270 -23.08 -15.50 12.43
C SER A 270 -23.60 -14.70 11.23
N PHE A 271 -24.32 -13.64 11.51
CA PHE A 271 -24.86 -12.74 10.51
C PHE A 271 -23.72 -12.23 9.59
N GLY A 272 -23.79 -12.61 8.32
CA GLY A 272 -22.88 -12.19 7.30
C GLY A 272 -21.43 -12.58 7.52
N ARG A 273 -21.15 -13.77 7.98
CA ARG A 273 -19.78 -14.18 8.33
C ARG A 273 -19.06 -13.11 9.18
N SER A 274 -19.80 -12.39 9.96
CA SER A 274 -19.20 -11.40 10.84
C SER A 274 -18.23 -12.11 11.77
N GLY A 275 -17.03 -11.81 11.66
CA GLY A 275 -15.82 -12.34 12.07
C GLY A 275 -15.64 -12.84 13.49
N GLN A 276 -16.42 -13.77 13.97
CA GLN A 276 -16.08 -14.46 15.23
C GLN A 276 -14.68 -15.08 15.16
N ASN A 277 -14.31 -15.64 14.00
CA ASN A 277 -13.01 -16.25 13.80
C ASN A 277 -11.87 -15.25 13.74
N TYR A 278 -12.18 -13.96 13.56
CA TYR A 278 -11.19 -12.90 13.43
C TYR A 278 -11.21 -11.92 14.61
N ALA A 279 -12.12 -12.10 15.55
CA ALA A 279 -12.16 -11.28 16.75
C ALA A 279 -10.81 -11.35 17.47
N THR A 280 -10.22 -10.19 17.77
CA THR A 280 -8.90 -10.05 18.39
C THR A 280 -7.70 -10.56 17.54
N THR A 281 -7.93 -11.01 16.31
CA THR A 281 -6.86 -11.45 15.42
C THR A 281 -6.20 -10.24 14.74
N VAL A 282 -4.88 -10.20 14.77
CA VAL A 282 -4.11 -9.24 13.97
C VAL A 282 -4.08 -9.73 12.52
N ILE A 283 -4.56 -8.90 11.59
CA ILE A 283 -4.55 -9.19 10.16
C ILE A 283 -3.43 -8.37 9.52
N ALA A 284 -2.50 -9.07 8.87
CA ALA A 284 -1.42 -8.42 8.17
C ALA A 284 -1.93 -7.77 6.87
N GLY A 285 -1.55 -6.52 6.66
CA GLY A 285 -1.79 -5.77 5.44
C GLY A 285 -0.50 -5.35 4.76
N ASN A 286 -0.54 -4.28 3.99
CA ASN A 286 0.67 -3.68 3.44
C ASN A 286 1.41 -2.89 4.51
N THR A 287 2.61 -3.34 4.87
CA THR A 287 3.50 -2.67 5.83
C THR A 287 4.37 -1.61 5.16
N PHE A 288 4.38 -1.55 3.83
CA PHE A 288 5.30 -0.73 3.03
C PHE A 288 6.78 -0.98 3.36
N ASP A 289 7.13 -2.18 3.86
CA ASP A 289 8.45 -2.56 4.41
C ASP A 289 9.09 -3.74 3.65
N TYR A 290 8.56 -4.11 2.51
CA TYR A 290 9.01 -5.28 1.77
C TYR A 290 10.38 -5.17 1.07
N PRO A 291 10.95 -3.97 0.79
CA PRO A 291 12.31 -3.89 0.25
C PRO A 291 13.39 -4.60 1.07
N ALA A 292 13.27 -4.61 2.41
CA ALA A 292 14.18 -5.37 3.26
C ALA A 292 14.02 -6.89 3.09
N VAL A 293 12.80 -7.38 2.86
CA VAL A 293 12.49 -8.81 2.65
C VAL A 293 13.09 -9.31 1.33
N HIS A 294 12.92 -8.56 0.24
CA HIS A 294 13.54 -8.85 -1.05
C HIS A 294 15.05 -8.68 -0.97
N GLY A 295 15.51 -7.65 -0.28
CA GLY A 295 16.92 -7.40 -0.02
C GLY A 295 17.61 -8.53 0.73
N ALA A 296 16.93 -9.17 1.68
CA ALA A 296 17.47 -10.34 2.38
C ALA A 296 17.68 -11.53 1.43
N ALA A 297 16.80 -11.72 0.43
CA ALA A 297 16.99 -12.74 -0.60
C ALA A 297 18.21 -12.41 -1.51
N ALA A 298 18.42 -11.14 -1.85
CA ALA A 298 19.61 -10.69 -2.58
C ALA A 298 20.89 -10.85 -1.73
N ALA A 299 20.83 -10.49 -0.45
CA ALA A 299 21.92 -10.63 0.50
C ALA A 299 22.40 -12.09 0.66
N ALA A 300 21.47 -13.04 0.67
CA ALA A 300 21.77 -14.48 0.70
C ALA A 300 22.57 -14.96 -0.51
N MET A 301 22.63 -14.19 -1.60
CA MET A 301 23.49 -14.43 -2.78
C MET A 301 24.77 -13.59 -2.74
N GLY A 302 25.08 -12.91 -1.64
CA GLY A 302 26.22 -12.00 -1.54
C GLY A 302 26.04 -10.69 -2.33
N LYS A 303 24.81 -10.31 -2.73
CA LYS A 303 24.54 -9.09 -3.49
C LYS A 303 24.18 -7.93 -2.57
N GLY A 304 24.71 -6.74 -2.93
CA GLY A 304 24.20 -5.49 -2.38
C GLY A 304 22.96 -5.02 -3.14
N PHE A 305 22.19 -4.17 -2.50
CA PHE A 305 21.01 -3.55 -3.10
C PHE A 305 20.77 -2.13 -2.56
N VAL A 306 20.05 -1.37 -3.31
CA VAL A 306 19.38 -0.12 -2.90
C VAL A 306 17.93 -0.22 -3.29
N SER A 307 17.08 0.62 -2.70
CA SER A 307 15.65 0.61 -3.03
C SER A 307 15.11 1.99 -3.36
N ALA A 308 13.98 2.01 -4.06
CA ALA A 308 13.27 3.22 -4.43
C ALA A 308 11.75 2.95 -4.47
N SER A 309 10.96 3.98 -4.21
CA SER A 309 9.52 3.95 -4.52
C SER A 309 9.30 3.90 -6.03
N ALA A 310 8.21 3.25 -6.46
CA ALA A 310 7.80 3.32 -7.87
C ALA A 310 7.54 4.76 -8.32
N SER A 311 7.02 5.62 -7.44
CA SER A 311 6.79 7.03 -7.73
C SER A 311 8.07 7.81 -8.07
N ALA A 312 9.21 7.48 -7.45
CA ALA A 312 10.50 8.08 -7.79
C ALA A 312 10.98 7.64 -9.20
N VAL A 313 10.71 6.39 -9.58
CA VAL A 313 10.98 5.89 -10.93
C VAL A 313 10.06 6.56 -11.96
N GLU A 314 8.79 6.68 -11.67
CA GLU A 314 7.77 7.32 -12.52
C GLU A 314 8.10 8.80 -12.79
N LYS A 315 8.59 9.49 -11.77
CA LYS A 315 9.02 10.89 -11.85
C LYS A 315 10.32 11.06 -12.64
N GLY A 316 11.13 10.00 -12.74
CA GLY A 316 12.46 10.03 -13.37
C GLY A 316 13.59 10.45 -12.42
N ASP A 317 13.32 10.50 -11.11
CA ASP A 317 14.33 10.78 -10.08
C ASP A 317 15.33 9.61 -9.97
N VAL A 318 14.88 8.39 -10.29
CA VAL A 318 15.69 7.17 -10.34
C VAL A 318 15.83 6.67 -11.77
N LYS A 319 17.09 6.51 -12.23
CA LYS A 319 17.40 5.99 -13.56
C LYS A 319 17.67 4.50 -13.48
N LEU A 320 16.76 3.67 -13.99
CA LEU A 320 16.89 2.22 -14.00
C LEU A 320 18.18 1.73 -14.69
N SER A 321 18.66 2.47 -15.70
CA SER A 321 19.91 2.15 -16.45
C SER A 321 21.19 2.18 -15.60
N ASP A 322 21.14 2.74 -14.40
CA ASP A 322 22.29 2.77 -13.50
C ASP A 322 22.53 1.41 -12.83
N TYR A 323 21.56 0.48 -12.92
CA TYR A 323 21.52 -0.79 -12.23
C TYR A 323 21.53 -2.00 -13.19
N PRO A 324 22.22 -3.10 -12.83
CA PRO A 324 22.29 -4.29 -13.70
C PRO A 324 20.97 -5.08 -13.70
N VAL A 325 20.27 -5.13 -12.59
CA VAL A 325 18.99 -5.83 -12.40
C VAL A 325 18.04 -4.94 -11.60
N VAL A 326 16.78 -4.93 -11.98
CA VAL A 326 15.69 -4.29 -11.27
C VAL A 326 14.71 -5.34 -10.77
N ASP A 327 14.47 -5.35 -9.46
CA ASP A 327 13.47 -6.19 -8.80
C ASP A 327 12.26 -5.32 -8.43
N LEU A 328 11.11 -5.58 -9.05
CA LEU A 328 9.87 -4.83 -8.85
C LEU A 328 8.90 -5.61 -7.97
N ILE A 329 8.64 -5.06 -6.81
CA ILE A 329 7.65 -5.56 -5.84
C ILE A 329 6.28 -5.03 -6.23
N LEU A 330 5.34 -5.90 -6.56
CA LEU A 330 3.95 -5.52 -6.82
C LEU A 330 2.96 -6.09 -5.78
N GLY A 331 3.36 -7.11 -5.00
CA GLY A 331 2.49 -7.69 -3.98
C GLY A 331 1.07 -7.95 -4.48
N LYS A 332 0.10 -7.28 -3.89
CA LYS A 332 -1.32 -7.30 -4.32
C LYS A 332 -1.73 -6.04 -5.10
N GLN A 333 -0.82 -5.38 -5.78
CA GLN A 333 -1.08 -4.19 -6.57
C GLN A 333 -2.02 -4.51 -7.74
N ARG A 334 -3.15 -3.82 -7.81
CA ARG A 334 -4.12 -3.90 -8.90
C ARG A 334 -4.99 -2.67 -8.98
N SER A 335 -5.47 -2.35 -10.17
CA SER A 335 -6.43 -1.27 -10.42
C SER A 335 -7.69 -1.43 -9.57
N THR A 336 -7.89 -0.52 -8.63
CA THR A 336 -8.96 -0.57 -7.64
C THR A 336 -9.79 0.72 -7.72
N VAL A 337 -11.12 0.59 -7.84
CA VAL A 337 -12.03 1.74 -7.75
C VAL A 337 -12.17 2.11 -6.28
N VAL A 338 -11.63 3.27 -5.90
CA VAL A 338 -11.68 3.76 -4.51
C VAL A 338 -12.78 4.79 -4.28
N GLY A 339 -13.25 5.46 -5.33
CA GLY A 339 -14.32 6.45 -5.22
C GLY A 339 -14.80 6.94 -6.57
N THR A 340 -15.71 7.92 -6.54
CA THR A 340 -16.27 8.60 -7.72
C THR A 340 -15.87 10.08 -7.77
N GLY A 341 -15.12 10.55 -6.76
CA GLY A 341 -14.57 11.90 -6.68
C GLY A 341 -13.23 12.03 -7.42
N LYS A 342 -12.33 12.85 -6.88
CA LYS A 342 -10.98 13.06 -7.43
C LYS A 342 -10.18 11.75 -7.43
N ARG A 343 -10.32 10.96 -6.36
CA ARG A 343 -9.80 9.59 -6.30
C ARG A 343 -10.76 8.67 -7.03
N GLY A 344 -10.35 8.15 -8.17
CA GLY A 344 -11.15 7.27 -9.02
C GLY A 344 -10.62 5.85 -8.99
N VAL A 345 -9.82 5.48 -10.01
CA VAL A 345 -9.11 4.19 -10.07
C VAL A 345 -7.66 4.42 -9.65
N GLU A 346 -7.26 3.75 -8.58
CA GLU A 346 -5.90 3.80 -8.04
C GLU A 346 -5.22 2.43 -8.07
N TYR A 347 -3.97 2.38 -7.63
CA TYR A 347 -3.18 1.16 -7.41
C TYR A 347 -2.96 0.30 -8.65
N ARG A 348 -2.84 0.89 -9.85
CA ARG A 348 -2.43 0.15 -11.05
C ARG A 348 -1.08 -0.54 -10.81
N ALA A 349 -0.97 -1.80 -11.27
CA ALA A 349 0.31 -2.51 -11.19
C ALA A 349 1.39 -1.84 -12.04
N PHE A 350 1.02 -1.38 -13.23
CA PHE A 350 1.94 -0.71 -14.16
C PHE A 350 1.34 0.62 -14.66
N PRO A 351 1.37 1.69 -13.86
CA PRO A 351 1.02 3.03 -14.37
C PRO A 351 1.86 3.39 -15.59
N GLU A 352 1.30 4.18 -16.49
CA GLU A 352 1.96 4.48 -17.77
C GLU A 352 3.42 4.98 -17.64
N PRO A 353 3.77 5.88 -16.68
CA PRO A 353 5.15 6.31 -16.51
C PRO A 353 6.10 5.16 -16.10
N LEU A 354 5.67 4.33 -15.14
CA LEU A 354 6.43 3.15 -14.70
C LEU A 354 6.61 2.17 -15.85
N ARG A 355 5.52 1.82 -16.55
CA ARG A 355 5.53 0.93 -17.70
C ARG A 355 6.48 1.38 -18.79
N LYS A 356 6.49 2.69 -19.12
CA LYS A 356 7.42 3.28 -20.08
C LYS A 356 8.88 3.18 -19.61
N ALA A 357 9.14 3.40 -18.32
CA ALA A 357 10.48 3.30 -17.75
C ALA A 357 11.02 1.86 -17.81
N LEU A 358 10.21 0.87 -17.38
CA LEU A 358 10.55 -0.55 -17.41
C LEU A 358 10.80 -1.04 -18.83
N ARG A 359 9.90 -0.67 -19.77
CA ARG A 359 10.08 -1.04 -21.20
C ARG A 359 11.39 -0.47 -21.77
N ARG A 360 11.63 0.82 -21.57
CA ARG A 360 12.86 1.47 -22.05
C ARG A 360 14.11 0.82 -21.46
N TYR A 361 14.07 0.47 -20.20
CA TYR A 361 15.16 -0.20 -19.51
C TYR A 361 15.41 -1.59 -20.10
N SER A 362 14.36 -2.41 -20.20
CA SER A 362 14.46 -3.77 -20.74
C SER A 362 14.79 -3.80 -22.24
N ASP A 363 14.30 -2.86 -23.04
CA ASP A 363 14.67 -2.74 -24.47
C ASP A 363 16.15 -2.40 -24.66
N LYS A 364 16.81 -1.83 -23.66
CA LYS A 364 18.26 -1.50 -23.65
C LYS A 364 19.13 -2.55 -22.97
N GLY A 365 18.60 -3.74 -22.69
CA GLY A 365 19.35 -4.86 -22.11
C GLY A 365 19.30 -4.93 -20.59
N GLY A 366 18.47 -4.14 -19.91
CA GLY A 366 18.28 -4.21 -18.47
C GLY A 366 17.35 -5.35 -18.06
N ASP A 367 17.74 -6.14 -17.06
CA ASP A 367 17.03 -7.34 -16.62
C ASP A 367 16.01 -7.02 -15.52
N LEU A 368 14.83 -7.66 -15.61
CA LEU A 368 13.73 -7.43 -14.69
C LEU A 368 13.37 -8.71 -13.93
N ILE A 369 13.16 -8.58 -12.62
CA ILE A 369 12.47 -9.54 -11.77
C ILE A 369 11.19 -8.85 -11.31
N ILE A 370 10.04 -9.48 -11.49
CA ILE A 370 8.74 -8.89 -11.16
C ILE A 370 7.94 -9.92 -10.38
N THR A 371 7.46 -9.56 -9.19
CA THR A 371 6.60 -10.43 -8.38
C THR A 371 5.34 -9.71 -7.97
N GLY A 372 4.17 -10.38 -8.12
CA GLY A 372 2.89 -9.77 -7.73
C GLY A 372 1.68 -10.54 -8.19
N GLN A 373 0.71 -10.68 -7.29
CA GLN A 373 -0.48 -11.52 -7.44
C GLN A 373 -1.30 -11.21 -8.70
N TYR A 374 -1.41 -9.93 -9.06
CA TYR A 374 -2.25 -9.44 -10.17
C TYR A 374 -1.43 -8.78 -11.29
N ALA A 375 -0.14 -9.12 -11.38
CA ALA A 375 0.77 -8.46 -12.31
C ALA A 375 0.38 -8.65 -13.79
N ALA A 376 -0.24 -9.75 -14.15
CA ALA A 376 -0.69 -10.01 -15.51
C ALA A 376 -2.15 -9.58 -15.72
N SER A 377 -3.06 -9.92 -14.83
CA SER A 377 -4.49 -9.61 -14.97
C SER A 377 -4.79 -8.10 -14.97
N ASP A 378 -3.98 -7.29 -14.27
CA ASP A 378 -4.18 -5.83 -14.24
C ASP A 378 -3.91 -5.17 -15.60
N VAL A 379 -3.05 -5.74 -16.44
CA VAL A 379 -2.68 -5.22 -17.78
C VAL A 379 -3.34 -5.96 -18.94
N THR A 380 -3.87 -7.16 -18.73
CA THR A 380 -4.56 -7.95 -19.76
C THR A 380 -6.08 -8.00 -19.60
N GLY A 381 -6.57 -7.69 -18.39
CA GLY A 381 -7.98 -7.79 -18.03
C GLY A 381 -8.86 -6.59 -18.51
N MET A 382 -10.09 -6.54 -18.00
CA MET A 382 -11.10 -5.55 -18.40
C MET A 382 -10.71 -4.09 -18.10
N ARG A 383 -9.80 -3.85 -17.19
CA ARG A 383 -9.32 -2.49 -16.83
C ARG A 383 -8.01 -2.11 -17.51
N SER A 384 -7.56 -2.91 -18.47
CA SER A 384 -6.37 -2.60 -19.26
C SER A 384 -6.59 -1.28 -20.04
N GLN A 385 -5.52 -0.49 -20.13
CA GLN A 385 -5.50 0.78 -20.86
C GLN A 385 -4.69 0.64 -22.15
N ASN A 386 -4.69 1.70 -22.96
CA ASN A 386 -3.90 1.73 -24.17
C ASN A 386 -2.40 1.48 -23.87
N GLY A 387 -1.80 0.53 -24.58
CA GLY A 387 -0.41 0.11 -24.42
C GLY A 387 -0.16 -0.91 -23.29
N ASP A 388 -1.15 -1.28 -22.46
CA ASP A 388 -1.01 -2.29 -21.43
C ASP A 388 -0.78 -3.67 -22.04
N ARG A 389 -1.61 -4.07 -23.00
CA ARG A 389 -1.52 -5.37 -23.68
C ARG A 389 -0.19 -5.52 -24.44
N ASP A 390 0.24 -4.47 -25.15
CA ASP A 390 1.51 -4.48 -25.85
C ASP A 390 2.70 -4.60 -24.86
N PHE A 391 2.62 -3.96 -23.69
CA PHE A 391 3.61 -4.16 -22.63
C PHE A 391 3.55 -5.59 -22.07
N ALA A 392 2.37 -6.13 -21.82
CA ALA A 392 2.19 -7.49 -21.34
C ALA A 392 2.80 -8.52 -22.30
N GLU A 393 2.52 -8.42 -23.59
CA GLU A 393 3.03 -9.35 -24.61
C GLU A 393 4.54 -9.16 -24.85
N GLN A 394 4.99 -7.93 -25.06
CA GLN A 394 6.37 -7.65 -25.49
C GLN A 394 7.37 -7.64 -24.33
N VAL A 395 6.97 -7.25 -23.12
CA VAL A 395 7.88 -7.16 -21.98
C VAL A 395 7.65 -8.30 -21.01
N LEU A 396 6.41 -8.50 -20.55
CA LEU A 396 6.13 -9.57 -19.59
C LEU A 396 6.10 -10.96 -20.24
N GLY A 397 5.73 -11.06 -21.53
CA GLY A 397 5.61 -12.33 -22.28
C GLY A 397 4.27 -13.03 -22.06
N VAL A 398 3.22 -12.28 -21.70
CA VAL A 398 1.89 -12.82 -21.40
C VAL A 398 0.82 -12.19 -22.28
N SER A 399 -0.15 -12.99 -22.75
CA SER A 399 -1.32 -12.53 -23.52
C SER A 399 -2.59 -12.46 -22.68
N GLY A 400 -2.63 -13.13 -21.52
CA GLY A 400 -3.76 -13.18 -20.61
C GLY A 400 -3.42 -13.78 -19.28
N ALA A 401 -4.35 -13.64 -18.33
CA ALA A 401 -4.29 -14.27 -17.03
C ALA A 401 -5.68 -14.58 -16.50
N GLU A 402 -5.80 -15.69 -15.76
CA GLU A 402 -6.97 -16.10 -15.00
C GLU A 402 -6.61 -16.18 -13.53
N SER A 403 -7.59 -16.01 -12.63
CA SER A 403 -7.35 -16.12 -11.19
C SER A 403 -7.39 -17.57 -10.74
N ASP A 404 -6.40 -18.00 -9.94
CA ASP A 404 -6.47 -19.32 -9.28
C ASP A 404 -7.12 -19.21 -7.91
N MET A 405 -8.39 -19.58 -7.83
CA MET A 405 -9.20 -19.58 -6.62
C MET A 405 -9.05 -20.84 -5.75
N THR A 406 -8.10 -21.74 -6.06
CA THR A 406 -7.99 -23.03 -5.36
C THR A 406 -7.38 -22.93 -3.97
N ARG A 407 -6.71 -21.83 -3.63
CA ARG A 407 -6.10 -21.57 -2.32
C ARG A 407 -5.19 -22.68 -1.81
N ARG A 408 -4.40 -23.27 -2.67
CA ARG A 408 -3.52 -24.38 -2.28
C ARG A 408 -2.34 -23.96 -1.40
N GLY A 409 -1.89 -22.72 -1.49
CA GLY A 409 -0.79 -22.18 -0.69
C GLY A 409 0.59 -22.72 -1.05
N THR A 410 0.71 -23.49 -2.14
CA THR A 410 1.97 -24.16 -2.55
C THR A 410 2.12 -24.08 -4.06
N PHE A 411 3.34 -23.78 -4.52
CA PHE A 411 3.72 -23.84 -5.94
C PHE A 411 5.06 -24.59 -6.09
N ARG A 412 5.44 -24.89 -7.34
CA ARG A 412 6.71 -25.57 -7.66
C ARG A 412 7.46 -24.81 -8.74
N ASP A 413 8.78 -24.73 -8.60
CA ASP A 413 9.63 -24.25 -9.69
C ASP A 413 9.84 -25.32 -10.78
N ASN A 414 10.47 -24.92 -11.88
CA ASN A 414 10.78 -25.79 -13.03
C ASN A 414 11.81 -26.89 -12.72
N ARG A 415 12.37 -26.95 -11.52
CA ARG A 415 13.27 -28.00 -11.02
C ARG A 415 12.54 -28.97 -10.08
N GLY A 416 11.23 -28.73 -9.83
CA GLY A 416 10.40 -29.56 -8.97
C GLY A 416 10.48 -29.21 -7.47
N GLN A 417 11.19 -28.14 -7.10
CA GLN A 417 11.24 -27.67 -5.72
C GLN A 417 9.91 -27.01 -5.35
N SER A 418 9.32 -27.40 -4.22
CA SER A 418 8.11 -26.81 -3.67
C SER A 418 8.39 -25.62 -2.78
N TYR A 419 7.44 -24.68 -2.74
CA TYR A 419 7.47 -23.43 -1.96
C TYR A 419 6.09 -23.17 -1.38
N ASP A 420 6.03 -22.83 -0.10
CA ASP A 420 4.79 -22.44 0.57
C ASP A 420 4.66 -20.92 0.67
N TYR A 421 3.45 -20.41 0.44
CA TYR A 421 3.15 -18.99 0.54
C TYR A 421 1.92 -18.74 1.43
N SER A 422 1.82 -17.52 1.94
CA SER A 422 0.74 -17.08 2.83
C SER A 422 -0.58 -17.01 2.08
N ASN A 423 -1.49 -17.94 2.33
CA ASN A 423 -2.83 -17.99 1.71
C ASN A 423 -3.98 -18.01 2.72
N THR A 424 -3.65 -17.92 4.02
CA THR A 424 -4.61 -17.84 5.11
C THR A 424 -4.31 -16.63 5.99
N LEU A 425 -5.34 -16.07 6.64
CA LEU A 425 -5.19 -14.92 7.52
C LEU A 425 -4.19 -15.21 8.64
N ASN A 426 -3.26 -14.30 8.84
CA ASN A 426 -2.23 -14.39 9.87
C ASN A 426 -1.71 -13.00 10.24
N GLU A 427 -0.89 -12.94 11.28
CA GLU A 427 -0.32 -11.70 11.80
C GLU A 427 1.02 -11.28 11.17
N LYS A 428 1.60 -12.14 10.32
CA LYS A 428 2.95 -11.95 9.78
C LYS A 428 2.94 -11.33 8.39
N ASN A 429 1.98 -11.74 7.55
CA ASN A 429 1.94 -11.34 6.15
C ASN A 429 0.49 -11.27 5.64
N TYR A 430 0.26 -10.52 4.58
CA TYR A 430 -1.01 -10.53 3.87
C TYR A 430 -1.23 -11.88 3.16
N ILE A 431 -2.48 -12.15 2.80
CA ILE A 431 -2.82 -13.40 2.09
C ILE A 431 -2.76 -13.22 0.58
N VAL A 432 -2.34 -14.28 -0.11
CA VAL A 432 -2.39 -14.42 -1.56
C VAL A 432 -3.49 -15.43 -1.88
N GLU A 433 -4.69 -14.93 -2.14
CA GLU A 433 -5.90 -15.75 -2.29
C GLU A 433 -6.11 -16.25 -3.72
N SER A 434 -5.74 -15.46 -4.72
CA SER A 434 -6.08 -15.72 -6.12
C SER A 434 -4.96 -15.26 -7.06
N PRO A 435 -3.78 -15.92 -7.05
CA PRO A 435 -2.68 -15.55 -7.95
C PRO A 435 -3.08 -15.74 -9.41
N ASP A 436 -2.53 -14.88 -10.28
CA ASP A 436 -2.72 -14.99 -11.72
C ASP A 436 -2.13 -16.29 -12.27
N VAL A 437 -2.92 -17.04 -13.03
CA VAL A 437 -2.49 -18.14 -13.90
C VAL A 437 -2.20 -17.57 -15.28
N LEU A 438 -0.98 -17.71 -15.74
CA LEU A 438 -0.46 -17.03 -16.91
C LEU A 438 -0.72 -17.78 -18.20
N THR A 439 -1.17 -17.06 -19.22
CA THR A 439 -1.16 -17.51 -20.63
C THR A 439 0.00 -16.82 -21.33
N ALA A 440 0.96 -17.61 -21.83
CA ALA A 440 2.11 -17.09 -22.58
C ALA A 440 1.66 -16.41 -23.87
N ALA A 441 2.33 -15.34 -24.27
CA ALA A 441 2.08 -14.69 -25.55
C ALA A 441 2.68 -15.54 -26.71
N GLU A 442 1.95 -15.69 -27.80
CA GLU A 442 2.36 -16.54 -28.95
C GLU A 442 3.70 -16.12 -29.57
N ASN A 443 3.97 -14.82 -29.59
CA ASN A 443 5.21 -14.25 -30.17
C ASN A 443 6.34 -14.07 -29.13
N ALA A 444 6.18 -14.57 -27.91
CA ALA A 444 7.19 -14.49 -26.86
C ALA A 444 7.95 -15.81 -26.70
N HIS A 445 9.25 -15.72 -26.52
CA HIS A 445 10.08 -16.90 -26.22
C HIS A 445 10.09 -17.16 -24.72
N THR A 446 8.98 -17.66 -24.19
CA THR A 446 8.83 -17.91 -22.76
C THR A 446 9.23 -19.33 -22.38
N THR A 447 9.79 -19.47 -21.17
CA THR A 447 9.97 -20.74 -20.48
C THR A 447 9.25 -20.71 -19.14
N THR A 448 8.64 -21.82 -18.75
CA THR A 448 7.98 -21.93 -17.46
C THR A 448 9.01 -21.85 -16.33
N LEU A 449 8.81 -20.89 -15.42
CA LEU A 449 9.57 -20.73 -14.19
C LEU A 449 8.92 -21.52 -13.05
N ALA A 450 7.59 -21.42 -12.93
CA ALA A 450 6.85 -22.03 -11.82
C ALA A 450 5.42 -22.40 -12.24
N THR A 451 4.92 -23.45 -11.58
CA THR A 451 3.53 -23.92 -11.70
C THR A 451 2.91 -24.08 -10.32
N MET A 452 1.57 -24.05 -10.24
CA MET A 452 0.89 -24.49 -9.02
C MET A 452 1.27 -25.95 -8.69
N ALA A 453 1.06 -26.36 -7.44
CA ALA A 453 1.52 -27.65 -6.93
C ALA A 453 1.09 -28.87 -7.77
N ASP A 454 -0.04 -28.79 -8.50
CA ASP A 454 -0.52 -29.84 -9.40
C ASP A 454 0.19 -29.89 -10.76
N GLY A 455 1.07 -28.92 -11.05
CA GLY A 455 1.80 -28.84 -12.30
C GLY A 455 1.01 -28.36 -13.52
N THR A 456 -0.28 -28.04 -13.36
CA THR A 456 -1.18 -27.72 -14.50
C THR A 456 -1.29 -26.23 -14.80
N LYS A 457 -1.09 -25.36 -13.80
CA LYS A 457 -1.30 -23.92 -13.90
C LYS A 457 0.02 -23.18 -13.78
N THR A 458 0.38 -22.44 -14.83
CA THR A 458 1.61 -21.64 -14.85
C THR A 458 1.41 -20.35 -14.04
N VAL A 459 2.25 -20.15 -13.02
CA VAL A 459 2.27 -18.96 -12.17
C VAL A 459 3.59 -18.19 -12.24
N GLY A 460 4.54 -18.69 -13.02
CA GLY A 460 5.80 -17.99 -13.28
C GLY A 460 6.38 -18.32 -14.64
N ILE A 461 6.93 -17.31 -15.32
CA ILE A 461 7.58 -17.44 -16.62
C ILE A 461 8.86 -16.61 -16.68
N ILE A 462 9.77 -17.04 -17.55
CA ILE A 462 10.90 -16.25 -18.02
C ILE A 462 10.63 -15.86 -19.46
N ASN A 463 10.59 -14.57 -19.78
CA ASN A 463 10.50 -14.07 -21.14
C ASN A 463 11.90 -13.81 -21.67
N ASN A 464 12.34 -14.63 -22.60
CA ASN A 464 13.62 -14.55 -23.31
C ASN A 464 13.50 -13.58 -24.49
N ARG A 465 13.93 -12.34 -24.29
CA ARG A 465 13.74 -11.26 -25.28
C ARG A 465 14.87 -11.12 -26.29
N GLY A 466 15.77 -12.10 -26.33
CA GLY A 466 16.95 -12.11 -27.19
C GLY A 466 18.16 -11.38 -26.58
N LYS A 467 19.34 -11.51 -27.24
CA LYS A 467 20.62 -11.05 -26.67
C LYS A 467 20.76 -9.53 -26.50
N SER A 468 20.03 -8.75 -27.28
CA SER A 468 20.11 -7.27 -27.24
C SER A 468 19.14 -6.62 -26.23
N LYS A 469 18.20 -7.39 -25.70
CA LYS A 469 17.20 -6.92 -24.74
C LYS A 469 17.39 -7.60 -23.39
N GLY A 470 16.92 -6.96 -22.33
CA GLY A 470 16.91 -7.55 -20.99
C GLY A 470 15.90 -8.68 -20.89
N GLN A 471 16.24 -9.68 -20.09
CA GLN A 471 15.36 -10.80 -19.76
C GLN A 471 14.37 -10.39 -18.68
N VAL A 472 13.21 -11.02 -18.64
CA VAL A 472 12.18 -10.72 -17.64
C VAL A 472 11.73 -12.00 -16.97
N ALA A 473 11.88 -12.07 -15.65
CA ALA A 473 11.27 -13.09 -14.80
C ALA A 473 10.00 -12.54 -14.16
N LEU A 474 8.87 -13.16 -14.42
CA LEU A 474 7.58 -12.83 -13.82
C LEU A 474 7.11 -14.00 -12.96
N LEU A 475 6.80 -13.74 -11.69
CA LEU A 475 6.19 -14.69 -10.77
C LEU A 475 4.93 -14.04 -10.16
N THR A 476 3.77 -14.69 -10.27
CA THR A 476 2.51 -14.18 -9.75
C THR A 476 2.26 -14.53 -8.28
N ILE A 477 3.20 -15.21 -7.66
CA ILE A 477 3.28 -15.36 -6.20
C ILE A 477 4.26 -14.28 -5.69
N PRO A 478 3.79 -13.29 -4.93
CA PRO A 478 4.68 -12.28 -4.35
C PRO A 478 5.78 -12.92 -3.50
N LEU A 479 7.02 -12.52 -3.72
CA LEU A 479 8.18 -13.11 -3.06
C LEU A 479 8.08 -13.00 -1.53
N GLU A 480 7.63 -11.86 -1.05
CA GLU A 480 7.46 -11.58 0.38
C GLU A 480 6.37 -12.45 1.05
N SER A 481 5.46 -13.04 0.26
CA SER A 481 4.44 -13.95 0.76
C SER A 481 4.95 -15.37 1.03
N ILE A 482 6.11 -15.74 0.48
CA ILE A 482 6.75 -17.03 0.75
C ILE A 482 7.23 -17.05 2.20
N THR A 483 6.76 -18.02 2.98
CA THR A 483 6.86 -17.99 4.44
C THR A 483 8.27 -18.27 4.96
N ASP A 484 9.02 -19.13 4.29
CA ASP A 484 10.40 -19.49 4.67
C ASP A 484 11.44 -18.61 3.97
N ALA A 485 12.37 -18.02 4.74
CA ALA A 485 13.38 -17.11 4.22
C ALA A 485 14.39 -17.80 3.28
N LYS A 486 14.72 -19.08 3.51
CA LYS A 486 15.64 -19.85 2.65
C LYS A 486 14.96 -20.19 1.32
N GLU A 487 13.67 -20.46 1.35
CA GLU A 487 12.87 -20.69 0.14
C GLU A 487 12.76 -19.40 -0.67
N ARG A 488 12.50 -18.25 -0.03
CA ARG A 488 12.54 -16.93 -0.70
C ARG A 488 13.87 -16.70 -1.41
N ALA A 489 14.98 -16.89 -0.72
CA ALA A 489 16.31 -16.73 -1.30
C ALA A 489 16.56 -17.71 -2.46
N ARG A 490 16.07 -18.94 -2.36
CA ARG A 490 16.23 -19.96 -3.40
C ARG A 490 15.50 -19.60 -4.69
N ILE A 491 14.21 -19.25 -4.62
CA ILE A 491 13.44 -18.87 -5.79
C ILE A 491 13.94 -17.55 -6.40
N PHE A 492 14.31 -16.57 -5.56
CA PHE A 492 14.91 -15.33 -6.03
C PHE A 492 16.22 -15.58 -6.79
N ASN A 493 17.09 -16.45 -6.26
CA ASN A 493 18.33 -16.86 -6.95
C ASN A 493 18.03 -17.56 -8.29
N THR A 494 16.97 -18.38 -8.37
CA THR A 494 16.54 -19.03 -9.62
C THR A 494 16.12 -17.97 -10.64
N MET A 495 15.30 -17.00 -10.25
CA MET A 495 14.91 -15.88 -11.13
C MET A 495 16.11 -15.03 -11.54
N PHE A 496 16.96 -14.66 -10.59
CA PHE A 496 18.15 -13.84 -10.84
C PHE A 496 19.10 -14.51 -11.85
N LYS A 497 19.38 -15.79 -11.68
CA LYS A 497 20.20 -16.56 -12.64
C LYS A 497 19.54 -16.65 -13.99
N ALA A 498 18.24 -16.89 -14.05
CA ALA A 498 17.53 -17.01 -15.32
C ALA A 498 17.59 -15.72 -16.16
N VAL A 499 17.56 -14.54 -15.52
CA VAL A 499 17.66 -13.25 -16.25
C VAL A 499 19.09 -12.83 -16.56
N THR A 500 20.09 -13.27 -15.78
CA THR A 500 21.49 -12.80 -15.95
C THR A 500 22.41 -13.74 -16.72
N THR A 501 22.10 -15.05 -16.81
CA THR A 501 23.02 -16.07 -17.38
C THR A 501 22.94 -16.20 -18.90
N ASN A 502 21.90 -15.70 -19.54
CA ASN A 502 21.66 -15.87 -21.00
C ASN A 502 22.13 -14.67 -21.86
N LYS A 503 23.13 -13.93 -21.40
CA LYS A 503 23.74 -12.80 -22.14
C LYS A 503 24.96 -13.20 -22.93
#